data_f6da9514f51f8ddb0786613541bb9b18
#
_entry.id   f6da9514f51f8ddb0786613541bb9b18
#
_cell.length_a   1.000
_cell.length_b   1.000
_cell.length_c   1.000
_cell.angle_alpha   90.00
_cell.angle_beta   90.00
_cell.angle_gamma   90.00
#
_symmetry.space_group_name_H-M   'P 1'
#
loop_
_entity.id
_entity.type
_entity.pdbx_description
1 polymer ?
#
loop_
_entity_poly.entity_id
_entity_poly.type
_entity_poly.pdbx_seq_one_letter_code
_entity_poly.pdbx_strand_id
1 'polypeptide(L)'
;FNGFFAAGSAASYGPSELLVKDTNIYNESYTWWTDFIFQAMFAATAATIVSGAVAERVKLPAFMIFAVLLVGIAYPWAGSWHWGGGFLAGMGFVDFAGSTVVHAFGGFAALACVIVLGPRAGKYTANGVRPILGHSMPLAAIGVFLLFFGWFGFNGGSVLAAEPHLVS
;
A
#
# COMPACT_ATOMS: atom_id res chain seq x y z
N PHE A 1 -10.06 -0.55 -20.97
CA PHE A 1 -9.91 0.06 -19.62
C PHE A 1 -9.64 -0.98 -18.53
N ASN A 2 -9.83 -2.26 -18.83
CA ASN A 2 -9.71 -3.35 -17.85
C ASN A 2 -8.31 -3.52 -17.26
N GLY A 3 -7.31 -2.86 -17.73
CA GLY A 3 -5.98 -2.86 -17.17
C GLY A 3 -5.61 -1.59 -16.40
N PHE A 4 -6.49 -0.57 -16.34
CA PHE A 4 -6.17 0.73 -15.73
C PHE A 4 -6.79 0.98 -14.37
N PHE A 5 -7.90 0.32 -14.06
CA PHE A 5 -8.56 0.43 -12.77
C PHE A 5 -8.83 -0.97 -12.23
N ALA A 6 -8.15 -1.34 -11.17
CA ALA A 6 -8.38 -2.59 -10.45
C ALA A 6 -9.81 -2.72 -9.88
N ALA A 7 -10.57 -1.65 -9.91
CA ALA A 7 -12.01 -1.64 -9.65
C ALA A 7 -12.85 -2.37 -10.71
N GLY A 8 -12.24 -2.88 -11.77
CA GLY A 8 -12.96 -3.60 -12.82
C GLY A 8 -13.73 -4.81 -12.31
N SER A 9 -13.21 -5.52 -11.34
CA SER A 9 -13.92 -6.64 -10.73
C SER A 9 -15.11 -6.17 -9.87
N ALA A 10 -14.94 -5.12 -9.09
CA ALA A 10 -16.02 -4.57 -8.27
C ALA A 10 -17.13 -3.91 -9.09
N ALA A 11 -16.77 -3.25 -10.19
CA ALA A 11 -17.74 -2.61 -11.07
C ALA A 11 -18.52 -3.60 -11.95
N SER A 12 -18.05 -4.84 -12.09
CA SER A 12 -18.76 -5.87 -12.85
C SER A 12 -19.81 -6.62 -12.05
N TYR A 13 -19.80 -6.50 -10.71
CA TYR A 13 -20.79 -7.11 -9.84
C TYR A 13 -21.79 -6.05 -9.34
N GLY A 14 -23.07 -6.25 -9.63
CA GLY A 14 -24.12 -5.40 -9.04
C GLY A 14 -24.19 -5.57 -7.53
N PRO A 15 -24.71 -4.56 -6.80
CA PRO A 15 -24.85 -4.65 -5.33
C PRO A 15 -25.60 -5.88 -4.84
N SER A 16 -26.54 -6.38 -5.63
CA SER A 16 -27.30 -7.61 -5.34
C SER A 16 -26.45 -8.87 -5.45
N GLU A 17 -25.49 -8.91 -6.36
CA GLU A 17 -24.60 -10.06 -6.56
C GLU A 17 -23.55 -10.15 -5.47
N LEU A 18 -23.09 -9.01 -4.96
CA LEU A 18 -22.14 -8.93 -3.84
C LEU A 18 -22.80 -9.33 -2.50
N LEU A 19 -24.11 -9.18 -2.38
CA LEU A 19 -24.88 -9.51 -1.17
C LEU A 19 -25.43 -10.94 -1.18
N VAL A 20 -25.47 -11.59 -2.34
CA VAL A 20 -26.14 -12.88 -2.51
C VAL A 20 -25.16 -14.04 -2.45
N LYS A 21 -25.35 -14.84 -1.43
CA LYS A 21 -25.22 -16.31 -1.32
C LYS A 21 -23.94 -17.02 -1.75
N ASP A 22 -23.20 -16.58 -2.73
CA ASP A 22 -22.00 -17.29 -3.16
C ASP A 22 -20.78 -16.65 -2.53
N THR A 23 -20.30 -17.31 -1.51
CA THR A 23 -19.04 -16.95 -0.85
C THR A 23 -17.84 -17.02 -1.81
N ASN A 24 -18.03 -17.54 -3.02
CA ASN A 24 -17.00 -17.82 -4.01
C ASN A 24 -17.15 -17.02 -5.32
N ILE A 25 -17.91 -15.93 -5.33
CA ILE A 25 -18.15 -15.13 -6.55
C ILE A 25 -16.83 -14.59 -7.16
N TYR A 26 -15.87 -14.24 -6.33
CA TYR A 26 -14.61 -13.66 -6.76
C TYR A 26 -13.49 -14.69 -6.94
N ASN A 27 -13.40 -15.62 -6.00
CA ASN A 27 -12.41 -16.68 -5.98
C ASN A 27 -13.01 -17.91 -5.28
N GLU A 28 -12.67 -19.10 -5.71
CA GLU A 28 -13.20 -20.35 -5.15
C GLU A 28 -12.95 -20.52 -3.65
N SER A 29 -12.02 -19.77 -3.06
CA SER A 29 -11.60 -19.90 -1.66
C SER A 29 -12.04 -18.76 -0.75
N TYR A 30 -12.45 -17.60 -1.26
CA TYR A 30 -12.85 -16.46 -0.42
C TYR A 30 -13.79 -15.48 -1.15
N THR A 31 -14.43 -14.57 -0.40
CA THR A 31 -15.39 -13.60 -0.94
C THR A 31 -14.69 -12.37 -1.47
N TRP A 32 -15.38 -11.63 -2.35
CA TRP A 32 -14.93 -10.32 -2.82
C TRP A 32 -14.67 -9.34 -1.65
N TRP A 33 -15.48 -9.39 -0.60
CA TRP A 33 -15.29 -8.53 0.57
C TRP A 33 -13.98 -8.82 1.30
N THR A 34 -13.59 -10.08 1.35
CA THR A 34 -12.30 -10.49 1.92
C THR A 34 -11.15 -9.95 1.08
N ASP A 35 -11.24 -10.06 -0.24
CA ASP A 35 -10.23 -9.49 -1.14
C ASP A 35 -10.19 -7.97 -1.05
N PHE A 36 -11.35 -7.32 -1.02
CA PHE A 36 -11.43 -5.87 -0.91
C PHE A 36 -10.70 -5.34 0.34
N ILE A 37 -10.96 -5.93 1.52
CA ILE A 37 -10.29 -5.48 2.74
C ILE A 37 -8.79 -5.78 2.72
N PHE A 38 -8.40 -6.93 2.17
CA PHE A 38 -7.01 -7.30 1.96
C PHE A 38 -6.30 -6.27 1.08
N GLN A 39 -6.84 -5.97 -0.09
CA GLN A 39 -6.29 -4.96 -1.01
C GLN A 39 -6.32 -3.54 -0.45
N ALA A 40 -7.33 -3.20 0.35
CA ALA A 40 -7.39 -1.90 1.02
C ALA A 40 -6.23 -1.71 2.01
N MET A 41 -5.77 -2.76 2.68
CA MET A 41 -4.61 -2.70 3.57
C MET A 41 -3.30 -2.48 2.80
N PHE A 42 -3.17 -2.99 1.58
CA PHE A 42 -2.02 -2.69 0.71
C PHE A 42 -2.01 -1.22 0.29
N ALA A 43 -3.15 -0.68 -0.10
CA ALA A 43 -3.29 0.74 -0.42
C ALA A 43 -2.96 1.62 0.79
N ALA A 44 -3.46 1.25 1.98
CA ALA A 44 -3.13 1.93 3.24
C ALA A 44 -1.63 1.85 3.55
N THR A 45 -0.98 0.72 3.25
CA THR A 45 0.47 0.54 3.43
C THR A 45 1.25 1.50 2.54
N ALA A 46 0.88 1.66 1.28
CA ALA A 46 1.52 2.63 0.39
C ALA A 46 1.45 4.06 0.95
N ALA A 47 0.29 4.48 1.46
CA ALA A 47 0.13 5.79 2.11
C ALA A 47 0.93 5.91 3.41
N THR A 48 0.99 4.85 4.22
CA THR A 48 1.75 4.81 5.48
C THR A 48 3.25 4.98 5.25
N ILE A 49 3.81 4.42 4.18
CA ILE A 49 5.21 4.64 3.80
C ILE A 49 5.48 6.14 3.58
N VAL A 50 4.58 6.83 2.90
CA VAL A 50 4.69 8.28 2.70
C VAL A 50 4.59 9.02 4.02
N SER A 51 3.67 8.64 4.91
CA SER A 51 3.44 9.32 6.19
C SER A 51 4.70 9.40 7.04
N GLY A 52 5.46 8.32 7.11
CA GLY A 52 6.72 8.27 7.85
C GLY A 52 7.79 9.20 7.27
N ALA A 53 7.88 9.27 5.94
CA ALA A 53 8.86 10.12 5.27
C ALA A 53 8.58 11.61 5.43
N VAL A 54 7.31 12.03 5.51
CA VAL A 54 6.89 13.45 5.62
C VAL A 54 6.58 13.89 7.04
N ALA A 55 6.69 12.98 8.00
CA ALA A 55 6.48 13.28 9.42
C ALA A 55 7.28 14.53 9.87
N GLU A 56 6.72 15.29 10.79
CA GLU A 56 7.29 16.53 11.36
C GLU A 56 7.37 17.72 10.38
N ARG A 57 6.96 17.59 9.12
CA ARG A 57 7.03 18.70 8.12
C ARG A 57 5.74 18.91 7.33
N VAL A 58 4.84 17.95 7.32
CA VAL A 58 3.55 18.07 6.63
C VAL A 58 2.46 18.48 7.62
N LYS A 59 1.53 19.31 7.20
CA LYS A 59 0.31 19.59 7.95
C LYS A 59 -0.67 18.42 7.80
N LEU A 60 -1.22 17.93 8.91
CA LEU A 60 -2.12 16.76 8.91
C LEU A 60 -3.28 16.87 7.90
N PRO A 61 -4.03 17.99 7.81
CA PRO A 61 -5.11 18.08 6.81
C PRO A 61 -4.61 17.95 5.36
N ALA A 62 -3.45 18.54 5.04
CA ALA A 62 -2.86 18.42 3.71
C ALA A 62 -2.43 16.97 3.42
N PHE A 63 -1.88 16.28 4.41
CA PHE A 63 -1.54 14.85 4.28
C PHE A 63 -2.80 14.00 4.07
N MET A 64 -3.89 14.28 4.78
CA MET A 64 -5.16 13.53 4.61
C MET A 64 -5.70 13.66 3.19
N ILE A 65 -5.71 14.88 2.63
CA ILE A 65 -6.14 15.11 1.23
C ILE A 65 -5.20 14.36 0.27
N PHE A 66 -3.90 14.48 0.46
CA PHE A 66 -2.91 13.76 -0.33
C PHE A 66 -3.12 12.25 -0.27
N ALA A 67 -3.32 11.69 0.92
CA ALA A 67 -3.55 10.26 1.11
C ALA A 67 -4.81 9.77 0.38
N VAL A 68 -5.91 10.53 0.41
CA VAL A 68 -7.13 10.20 -0.33
C VAL A 68 -6.86 10.15 -1.84
N LEU A 69 -6.15 11.13 -2.38
CA LEU A 69 -5.80 11.16 -3.82
C LEU A 69 -4.81 10.02 -4.17
N LEU A 70 -3.84 9.78 -3.30
CA LEU A 70 -2.86 8.71 -3.50
C LEU A 70 -3.54 7.34 -3.53
N VAL A 71 -4.36 7.03 -2.52
CA VAL A 71 -5.02 5.73 -2.36
C VAL A 71 -6.19 5.55 -3.32
N GLY A 72 -6.95 6.62 -3.59
CA GLY A 72 -8.16 6.55 -4.42
C GLY A 72 -7.89 6.64 -5.93
N ILE A 73 -6.78 7.22 -6.34
CA ILE A 73 -6.50 7.46 -7.76
C ILE A 73 -5.15 6.86 -8.18
N ALA A 74 -4.06 7.34 -7.60
CA ALA A 74 -2.73 7.00 -8.10
C ALA A 74 -2.37 5.54 -7.82
N TYR A 75 -2.69 5.02 -6.65
CA TYR A 75 -2.39 3.63 -6.29
C TYR A 75 -3.18 2.61 -7.12
N PRO A 76 -4.53 2.70 -7.28
CA PRO A 76 -5.27 1.79 -8.14
C PRO A 76 -4.82 1.86 -9.59
N TRP A 77 -4.48 3.05 -10.08
CA TRP A 77 -3.97 3.23 -11.42
C TRP A 77 -2.64 2.49 -11.62
N ALA A 78 -1.64 2.73 -10.78
CA ALA A 78 -0.35 2.05 -10.87
C ALA A 78 -0.48 0.53 -10.59
N GLY A 79 -1.29 0.13 -9.63
CA GLY A 79 -1.54 -1.27 -9.30
C GLY A 79 -2.19 -2.05 -10.44
N SER A 80 -3.05 -1.42 -11.22
CA SER A 80 -3.69 -2.02 -12.37
C SER A 80 -2.71 -2.43 -13.49
N TRP A 81 -1.53 -1.82 -13.54
CA TRP A 81 -0.51 -2.13 -14.54
C TRP A 81 0.03 -3.56 -14.41
N HIS A 82 0.02 -4.11 -13.20
CA HIS A 82 0.44 -5.48 -12.93
C HIS A 82 -0.71 -6.33 -12.40
N TRP A 83 -1.21 -6.06 -11.19
CA TRP A 83 -2.25 -6.87 -10.54
C TRP A 83 -3.61 -6.77 -11.24
N GLY A 84 -3.88 -5.68 -11.93
CA GLY A 84 -5.06 -5.53 -12.78
C GLY A 84 -4.94 -6.15 -14.17
N GLY A 85 -3.90 -6.93 -14.47
CA GLY A 85 -3.67 -7.53 -15.77
C GLY A 85 -3.24 -6.54 -16.86
N GLY A 86 -2.66 -5.40 -16.47
CA GLY A 86 -2.22 -4.35 -17.38
C GLY A 86 -0.91 -4.67 -18.09
N PHE A 87 -0.28 -3.64 -18.66
CA PHE A 87 0.86 -3.81 -19.58
C PHE A 87 2.08 -4.48 -18.93
N LEU A 88 2.33 -4.24 -17.63
CA LEU A 88 3.45 -4.88 -16.92
C LEU A 88 3.24 -6.39 -16.79
N ALA A 89 2.02 -6.82 -16.49
CA ALA A 89 1.69 -8.24 -16.47
C ALA A 89 1.89 -8.88 -17.86
N GLY A 90 1.46 -8.18 -18.92
CA GLY A 90 1.67 -8.63 -20.31
C GLY A 90 3.14 -8.71 -20.72
N MET A 91 4.02 -7.96 -20.09
CA MET A 91 5.48 -8.02 -20.28
C MET A 91 6.17 -9.12 -19.44
N GLY A 92 5.41 -9.87 -18.65
CA GLY A 92 5.97 -10.91 -17.76
C GLY A 92 6.58 -10.37 -16.48
N PHE A 93 6.28 -9.12 -16.09
CA PHE A 93 6.67 -8.59 -14.78
C PHE A 93 5.95 -9.33 -13.66
N VAL A 94 6.68 -9.70 -12.61
CA VAL A 94 6.15 -10.44 -11.46
C VAL A 94 6.38 -9.64 -10.19
N ASP A 95 5.30 -9.39 -9.46
CA ASP A 95 5.33 -8.87 -8.10
C ASP A 95 4.31 -9.66 -7.27
N PHE A 96 4.78 -10.58 -6.44
CA PHE A 96 3.93 -11.50 -5.70
C PHE A 96 3.14 -10.79 -4.59
N ALA A 97 3.84 -10.09 -3.69
CA ALA A 97 3.24 -9.51 -2.49
C ALA A 97 3.28 -7.97 -2.45
N GLY A 98 3.76 -7.30 -3.49
CA GLY A 98 3.75 -5.84 -3.55
C GLY A 98 5.07 -5.16 -3.23
N SER A 99 6.21 -5.81 -3.48
CA SER A 99 7.52 -5.16 -3.34
C SER A 99 7.61 -3.90 -4.17
N THR A 100 7.10 -3.94 -5.40
CA THR A 100 7.06 -2.81 -6.32
C THR A 100 5.74 -2.08 -6.25
N VAL A 101 4.63 -2.80 -6.42
CA VAL A 101 3.29 -2.22 -6.52
C VAL A 101 2.88 -1.47 -5.26
N VAL A 102 3.34 -1.90 -4.08
CA VAL A 102 3.04 -1.25 -2.79
C VAL A 102 4.23 -0.46 -2.27
N HIS A 103 5.36 -1.16 -2.01
CA HIS A 103 6.48 -0.57 -1.29
C HIS A 103 7.29 0.41 -2.16
N ALA A 104 7.66 0.04 -3.38
CA ALA A 104 8.37 0.97 -4.25
C ALA A 104 7.46 2.13 -4.67
N PHE A 105 6.17 1.87 -4.96
CA PHE A 105 5.20 2.93 -5.24
C PHE A 105 5.12 3.93 -4.08
N GLY A 106 4.91 3.45 -2.85
CA GLY A 106 4.90 4.30 -1.66
C GLY A 106 6.24 5.02 -1.44
N GLY A 107 7.36 4.34 -1.69
CA GLY A 107 8.70 4.89 -1.58
C GLY A 107 8.97 6.04 -2.57
N PHE A 108 8.57 5.90 -3.83
CA PHE A 108 8.68 6.96 -4.84
C PHE A 108 7.74 8.13 -4.56
N ALA A 109 6.51 7.85 -4.12
CA ALA A 109 5.60 8.90 -3.67
C ALA A 109 6.17 9.67 -2.46
N ALA A 110 6.77 8.96 -1.51
CA ALA A 110 7.47 9.55 -0.37
C ALA A 110 8.65 10.41 -0.82
N LEU A 111 9.46 9.93 -1.75
CA LEU A 111 10.59 10.68 -2.33
C LEU A 111 10.11 11.98 -2.97
N ALA A 112 9.07 11.93 -3.79
CA ALA A 112 8.49 13.13 -4.41
C ALA A 112 8.02 14.14 -3.35
N CYS A 113 7.31 13.68 -2.31
CA CYS A 113 6.87 14.54 -1.21
C CYS A 113 8.05 15.17 -0.46
N VAL A 114 9.11 14.40 -0.20
CA VAL A 114 10.31 14.90 0.50
C VAL A 114 11.05 15.94 -0.32
N ILE A 115 11.13 15.77 -1.63
CA ILE A 115 11.73 16.77 -2.53
C ILE A 115 10.94 18.08 -2.48
N VAL A 116 9.61 18.01 -2.52
CA VAL A 116 8.74 19.20 -2.50
C VAL A 116 8.76 19.89 -1.12
N LEU A 117 8.69 19.13 -0.02
CA LEU A 117 8.64 19.68 1.33
C LEU A 117 10.00 20.16 1.84
N GLY A 118 11.08 19.63 1.31
CA GLY A 118 12.43 19.91 1.79
C GLY A 118 12.76 19.26 3.13
N PRO A 119 13.87 19.67 3.76
CA PRO A 119 14.30 19.10 5.04
C PRO A 119 13.45 19.59 6.22
N ARG A 120 13.52 18.87 7.32
CA ARG A 120 12.90 19.30 8.61
C ARG A 120 13.51 20.64 9.08
N ALA A 121 12.66 21.48 9.66
CA ALA A 121 13.10 22.78 10.21
C ALA A 121 14.23 22.59 11.22
N GLY A 122 15.27 23.40 11.07
CA GLY A 122 16.45 23.34 11.95
C GLY A 122 17.43 22.18 11.68
N LYS A 123 17.20 21.35 10.65
CA LYS A 123 18.14 20.28 10.28
C LYS A 123 19.45 20.84 9.71
N TYR A 124 19.36 21.85 8.87
CA TYR A 124 20.50 22.53 8.27
C TYR A 124 20.54 23.97 8.79
N THR A 125 21.65 24.37 9.37
CA THR A 125 21.86 25.69 9.94
C THR A 125 23.15 26.32 9.37
N ALA A 126 23.35 27.61 9.62
CA ALA A 126 24.62 28.30 9.20
C ALA A 126 25.84 27.63 9.84
N ASN A 127 25.68 26.96 10.99
CA ASN A 127 26.77 26.31 11.72
C ASN A 127 26.91 24.80 11.36
N GLY A 128 26.22 24.34 10.32
CA GLY A 128 26.27 22.95 9.83
C GLY A 128 25.01 22.16 10.10
N VAL A 129 25.12 20.82 9.95
CA VAL A 129 24.00 19.90 10.11
C VAL A 129 23.75 19.58 11.57
N ARG A 130 22.52 19.82 12.03
CA ARG A 130 22.09 19.49 13.38
C ARG A 130 21.38 18.13 13.39
N PRO A 131 21.81 17.14 14.21
CA PRO A 131 21.08 15.87 14.37
C PRO A 131 19.74 16.13 15.04
N ILE A 132 18.67 15.53 14.49
CA ILE A 132 17.34 15.49 15.10
C ILE A 132 17.09 14.04 15.45
N LEU A 133 17.24 13.70 16.74
CA LEU A 133 17.11 12.34 17.24
C LEU A 133 15.65 11.90 17.32
N GLY A 134 15.39 10.58 17.19
CA GLY A 134 14.09 9.99 17.46
C GLY A 134 13.68 10.17 18.94
N HIS A 135 12.39 10.30 19.18
CA HIS A 135 11.88 10.59 20.53
C HIS A 135 11.76 9.34 21.43
N SER A 136 11.66 8.12 20.86
CA SER A 136 11.51 6.89 21.63
C SER A 136 12.02 5.66 20.87
N MET A 137 13.15 5.14 21.26
CA MET A 137 13.70 3.88 20.74
C MET A 137 12.83 2.67 21.11
N PRO A 138 12.26 2.55 22.33
CA PRO A 138 11.35 1.43 22.64
C PRO A 138 10.13 1.38 21.74
N LEU A 139 9.49 2.53 21.45
CA LEU A 139 8.35 2.57 20.52
C LEU A 139 8.75 2.19 19.09
N ALA A 140 9.93 2.61 18.63
CA ALA A 140 10.45 2.21 17.34
C ALA A 140 10.67 0.68 17.27
N ALA A 141 11.23 0.09 18.31
CA ALA A 141 11.42 -1.38 18.38
C ALA A 141 10.08 -2.12 18.37
N ILE A 142 9.09 -1.67 19.13
CA ILE A 142 7.74 -2.23 19.13
C ILE A 142 7.16 -2.14 17.71
N GLY A 143 7.30 -1.00 17.02
CA GLY A 143 6.86 -0.84 15.64
C GLY A 143 7.48 -1.86 14.69
N VAL A 144 8.78 -2.13 14.83
CA VAL A 144 9.49 -3.15 14.03
C VAL A 144 8.92 -4.54 14.29
N PHE A 145 8.69 -4.92 15.56
CA PHE A 145 8.12 -6.24 15.89
C PHE A 145 6.67 -6.38 15.39
N LEU A 146 5.86 -5.33 15.47
CA LEU A 146 4.50 -5.36 14.93
C LEU A 146 4.51 -5.52 13.39
N LEU A 147 5.40 -4.82 12.70
CA LEU A 147 5.58 -4.99 11.25
C LEU A 147 6.07 -6.39 10.90
N PHE A 148 7.04 -6.91 11.64
CA PHE A 148 7.55 -8.27 11.45
C PHE A 148 6.44 -9.31 11.62
N PHE A 149 5.64 -9.20 12.67
CA PHE A 149 4.47 -10.07 12.87
C PHE A 149 3.46 -9.95 11.73
N GLY A 150 3.12 -8.72 11.32
CA GLY A 150 2.20 -8.48 10.20
C GLY A 150 2.70 -9.01 8.86
N TRP A 151 4.03 -9.14 8.71
CA TRP A 151 4.63 -9.60 7.46
C TRP A 151 4.32 -11.06 7.12
N PHE A 152 4.07 -11.90 8.11
CA PHE A 152 3.55 -13.25 7.88
C PHE A 152 2.19 -13.22 7.18
N GLY A 153 1.32 -12.27 7.55
CA GLY A 153 0.06 -12.02 6.85
C GLY A 153 0.27 -11.36 5.48
N PHE A 154 1.23 -10.44 5.38
CA PHE A 154 1.50 -9.74 4.13
C PHE A 154 1.98 -10.70 3.04
N ASN A 155 3.00 -11.49 3.28
CA ASN A 155 3.55 -12.42 2.31
C ASN A 155 2.77 -13.74 2.26
N GLY A 156 2.55 -14.39 3.40
CA GLY A 156 1.79 -15.66 3.45
C GLY A 156 0.35 -15.49 2.96
N GLY A 157 -0.31 -14.41 3.37
CA GLY A 157 -1.66 -14.07 2.90
C GLY A 157 -1.75 -13.78 1.40
N SER A 158 -0.66 -13.38 0.75
CA SER A 158 -0.62 -13.12 -0.70
C SER A 158 -0.70 -14.40 -1.55
N VAL A 159 -0.62 -15.57 -0.94
CA VAL A 159 -0.96 -16.85 -1.62
C VAL A 159 -2.45 -16.90 -1.99
N LEU A 160 -3.30 -16.16 -1.25
CA LEU A 160 -4.75 -16.10 -1.45
C LEU A 160 -5.47 -17.47 -1.29
N ALA A 161 -4.81 -18.41 -0.64
CA ALA A 161 -5.33 -19.75 -0.35
C ALA A 161 -4.66 -20.33 0.90
N ALA A 162 -5.36 -21.18 1.63
CA ALA A 162 -4.81 -21.87 2.80
C ALA A 162 -4.03 -23.14 2.37
N GLU A 163 -3.00 -22.95 1.57
CA GLU A 163 -2.15 -24.01 1.05
C GLU A 163 -0.77 -24.01 1.74
N PRO A 164 -0.54 -24.90 2.72
CA PRO A 164 0.67 -24.85 3.54
C PRO A 164 1.98 -24.88 2.74
N HIS A 165 2.03 -25.61 1.64
CA HIS A 165 3.22 -25.74 0.81
C HIS A 165 3.56 -24.48 -0.02
N LEU A 166 2.63 -23.55 -0.15
CA LEU A 166 2.82 -22.26 -0.82
C LEU A 166 3.07 -21.13 0.19
N VAL A 167 2.64 -21.33 1.44
CA VAL A 167 2.75 -20.32 2.52
C VAL A 167 4.10 -20.44 3.24
N SER A 168 4.73 -21.61 3.22
CA SER A 168 5.99 -21.93 3.94
C SER A 168 7.27 -21.44 3.24
#